data_be3ddd18a730273e8d747ef3545d5405
#
_entry.id   be3ddd18a730273e8d747ef3545d5405
#
_cell.length_a   1.000
_cell.length_b   1.000
_cell.length_c   1.000
_cell.angle_alpha   90.00
_cell.angle_beta   90.00
_cell.angle_gamma   90.00
#
_symmetry.space_group_name_H-M   'P 1'
#
loop_
_entity.id
_entity.type
_entity.pdbx_description
1 polymer ?
#
loop_
_entity_poly.entity_id
_entity_poly.type
_entity_poly.pdbx_seq_one_letter_code
_entity_poly.pdbx_strand_id
1 'polypeptide(L)'
;MLKTLLTPVDAAALTGEFAEYLTYTGHEGLAPGSQGWWDDGEALGGQWGFELSAIRVPVLLMHGRHDQFVPFGHGRWLAARIPGVEARLLDEDGHLTLETNASGRCTPGWRSIW
;
A
#
# COMPACT_ATOMS: atom_id res chain seq x y z
N MET A 1 9.55 1.36 18.75
CA MET A 1 10.02 2.18 17.63
C MET A 1 9.01 2.23 16.47
N LEU A 2 8.48 1.12 15.95
CA LEU A 2 7.51 1.15 14.85
C LEU A 2 6.23 1.95 15.19
N LYS A 3 5.69 1.81 16.40
CA LYS A 3 4.46 2.49 16.84
C LYS A 3 4.54 4.03 16.84
N THR A 4 5.74 4.62 16.85
CA THR A 4 5.92 6.08 16.77
C THR A 4 5.86 6.63 15.35
N LEU A 5 5.92 5.74 14.36
CA LEU A 5 5.82 6.07 12.93
C LEU A 5 4.41 5.80 12.37
N LEU A 6 3.49 5.28 13.20
CA LEU A 6 2.15 4.93 12.81
C LEU A 6 1.14 5.95 13.34
N THR A 7 0.10 6.20 12.56
CA THR A 7 -1.10 6.88 13.06
C THR A 7 -1.79 6.00 14.11
N PRO A 8 -2.65 6.58 14.98
CA PRO A 8 -3.46 5.78 15.90
C PRO A 8 -4.31 4.71 15.20
N VAL A 9 -4.77 5.00 13.99
CA VAL A 9 -5.56 4.09 13.14
C VAL A 9 -4.74 2.84 12.79
N ASP A 10 -3.53 3.02 12.25
CA ASP A 10 -2.63 1.92 11.90
C ASP A 10 -2.08 1.18 13.13
N ALA A 11 -1.79 1.93 14.21
CA ALA A 11 -1.31 1.33 15.45
C ALA A 11 -2.34 0.39 16.08
N ALA A 12 -3.64 0.70 15.94
CA ALA A 12 -4.73 -0.16 16.41
C ALA A 12 -4.86 -1.45 15.59
N ALA A 13 -4.51 -1.43 14.31
CA ALA A 13 -4.53 -2.61 13.45
C ALA A 13 -3.35 -3.56 13.72
N LEU A 14 -2.23 -3.04 14.26
CA LEU A 14 -1.00 -3.81 14.49
C LEU A 14 -1.09 -4.63 15.77
N THR A 15 -1.93 -5.66 15.77
CA THR A 15 -2.18 -6.58 16.90
C THR A 15 -2.32 -8.02 16.44
N GLY A 16 -2.16 -8.97 17.38
CA GLY A 16 -2.39 -10.40 17.16
C GLY A 16 -1.62 -10.98 15.97
N GLU A 17 -2.26 -11.85 15.22
CA GLU A 17 -1.68 -12.57 14.08
C GLU A 17 -1.11 -11.63 13.00
N PHE A 18 -1.74 -10.48 12.78
CA PHE A 18 -1.26 -9.51 11.79
C PHE A 18 0.09 -8.90 12.21
N ALA A 19 0.26 -8.58 13.49
CA ALA A 19 1.53 -8.10 14.02
C ALA A 19 2.63 -9.17 13.93
N GLU A 20 2.29 -10.43 14.22
CA GLU A 20 3.20 -11.58 14.09
C GLU A 20 3.62 -11.79 12.63
N TYR A 21 2.64 -11.75 11.71
CA TYR A 21 2.89 -11.87 10.27
C TYR A 21 3.84 -10.78 9.77
N LEU A 22 3.60 -9.51 10.10
CA LEU A 22 4.47 -8.41 9.68
C LEU A 22 5.87 -8.51 10.28
N THR A 23 5.98 -8.98 11.51
CA THR A 23 7.29 -9.21 12.16
C THR A 23 8.06 -10.32 11.44
N TYR A 24 7.39 -11.42 11.15
CA TYR A 24 7.98 -12.54 10.43
C TYR A 24 8.43 -12.15 9.02
N THR A 25 7.54 -11.52 8.23
CA THR A 25 7.86 -11.12 6.85
C THR A 25 8.98 -10.08 6.80
N GLY A 26 9.00 -9.14 7.75
CA GLY A 26 10.08 -8.16 7.87
C GLY A 26 11.42 -8.82 8.20
N HIS A 27 11.43 -9.82 9.09
CA HIS A 27 12.62 -10.59 9.42
C HIS A 27 13.15 -11.38 8.20
N GLU A 28 12.26 -12.12 7.53
CA GLU A 28 12.63 -12.89 6.33
C GLU A 28 13.11 -12.01 5.19
N GLY A 29 12.42 -10.89 4.95
CA GLY A 29 12.79 -9.95 3.90
C GLY A 29 14.15 -9.29 4.10
N LEU A 30 14.58 -9.11 5.36
CA LEU A 30 15.87 -8.49 5.71
C LEU A 30 16.96 -9.53 6.03
N ALA A 31 16.64 -10.83 6.09
CA ALA A 31 17.63 -11.87 6.41
C ALA A 31 18.84 -11.88 5.45
N PRO A 32 18.69 -11.64 4.13
CA PRO A 32 19.84 -11.53 3.21
C PRO A 32 20.62 -10.21 3.34
N GLY A 33 20.12 -9.26 4.13
CA GLY A 33 20.65 -7.92 4.26
C GLY A 33 19.69 -6.85 3.72
N SER A 34 20.05 -5.58 3.88
CA SER A 34 19.20 -4.45 3.51
C SER A 34 19.39 -3.95 2.06
N GLN A 35 20.25 -4.59 1.27
CA GLN A 35 20.59 -4.11 -0.08
C GLN A 35 19.35 -4.10 -1.00
N GLY A 36 18.54 -5.17 -0.98
CA GLY A 36 17.32 -5.23 -1.79
C GLY A 36 16.33 -4.10 -1.46
N TRP A 37 16.18 -3.78 -0.19
CA TRP A 37 15.33 -2.67 0.23
C TRP A 37 15.85 -1.30 -0.26
N TRP A 38 17.17 -1.14 -0.25
CA TRP A 38 17.80 0.06 -0.80
C TRP A 38 17.57 0.19 -2.31
N ASP A 39 17.77 -0.91 -3.05
CA ASP A 39 17.59 -0.95 -4.50
C ASP A 39 16.12 -0.67 -4.89
N ASP A 40 15.15 -1.19 -4.13
CA ASP A 40 13.72 -0.89 -4.29
C ASP A 40 13.45 0.61 -4.07
N GLY A 41 14.07 1.20 -3.05
CA GLY A 41 13.93 2.63 -2.78
C GLY A 41 14.43 3.50 -3.93
N GLU A 42 15.56 3.14 -4.54
CA GLU A 42 16.08 3.83 -5.72
C GLU A 42 15.18 3.65 -6.94
N ALA A 43 14.69 2.43 -7.17
CA ALA A 43 13.77 2.14 -8.27
C ALA A 43 12.45 2.92 -8.15
N LEU A 44 11.88 3.01 -6.95
CA LEU A 44 10.65 3.76 -6.69
C LEU A 44 10.83 5.28 -6.84
N GLY A 45 12.02 5.79 -6.50
CA GLY A 45 12.36 7.22 -6.64
C GLY A 45 12.75 7.65 -8.06
N GLY A 46 13.03 6.69 -8.93
CA GLY A 46 13.47 6.93 -10.30
C GLY A 46 12.33 7.14 -11.31
N GLN A 47 12.71 7.24 -12.58
CA GLN A 47 11.75 7.27 -13.67
C GLN A 47 11.19 5.87 -13.91
N TRP A 48 9.87 5.74 -13.98
CA TRP A 48 9.19 4.44 -14.13
C TRP A 48 9.34 3.82 -15.54
N GLY A 49 9.75 4.59 -16.53
CA GLY A 49 9.94 4.08 -17.89
C GLY A 49 8.66 3.85 -18.68
N PHE A 50 7.51 4.27 -18.16
CA PHE A 50 6.21 4.20 -18.84
C PHE A 50 5.32 5.39 -18.46
N GLU A 51 4.31 5.64 -19.29
CA GLU A 51 3.31 6.66 -19.03
C GLU A 51 2.06 6.03 -18.40
N LEU A 52 1.54 6.63 -17.32
CA LEU A 52 0.31 6.16 -16.66
C LEU A 52 -0.89 6.15 -17.62
N SER A 53 -0.92 7.11 -18.55
CA SER A 53 -1.95 7.19 -19.59
C SER A 53 -1.94 6.02 -20.58
N ALA A 54 -0.85 5.21 -20.61
CA ALA A 54 -0.74 4.02 -21.45
C ALA A 54 -1.35 2.76 -20.82
N ILE A 55 -1.75 2.80 -19.56
CA ILE A 55 -2.38 1.67 -18.87
C ILE A 55 -3.74 1.36 -19.53
N ARG A 56 -3.93 0.11 -19.95
CA ARG A 56 -5.16 -0.36 -20.62
C ARG A 56 -5.90 -1.46 -19.87
N VAL A 57 -5.32 -1.95 -18.80
CA VAL A 57 -5.95 -2.95 -17.92
C VAL A 57 -6.84 -2.26 -16.88
N PRO A 58 -7.86 -2.95 -16.36
CA PRO A 58 -8.62 -2.44 -15.23
C PRO A 58 -7.71 -2.20 -14.01
N VAL A 59 -7.85 -1.06 -13.36
CA VAL A 59 -7.10 -0.70 -12.16
C VAL A 59 -8.05 -0.34 -11.03
N LEU A 60 -7.87 -1.00 -9.88
CA LEU A 60 -8.45 -0.58 -8.61
C LEU A 60 -7.36 0.08 -7.78
N LEU A 61 -7.55 1.35 -7.45
CA LEU A 61 -6.67 2.11 -6.55
C LEU A 61 -7.36 2.28 -5.21
N MET A 62 -6.71 1.82 -4.16
CA MET A 62 -7.16 2.05 -2.78
C MET A 62 -6.08 2.81 -2.01
N HIS A 63 -6.47 3.85 -1.27
CA HIS A 63 -5.53 4.64 -0.47
C HIS A 63 -6.23 5.22 0.75
N GLY A 64 -5.61 5.06 1.93
CA GLY A 64 -6.11 5.61 3.18
C GLY A 64 -5.66 7.05 3.40
N ARG A 65 -6.56 7.90 3.90
CA ARG A 65 -6.26 9.30 4.22
C ARG A 65 -5.22 9.45 5.33
N HIS A 66 -5.18 8.50 6.26
CA HIS A 66 -4.28 8.47 7.39
C HIS A 66 -2.97 7.73 7.13
N ASP A 67 -2.65 7.43 5.87
CA ASP A 67 -1.38 6.82 5.49
C ASP A 67 -0.23 7.81 5.72
N GLN A 68 0.70 7.46 6.62
CA GLN A 68 1.91 8.23 6.90
C GLN A 68 3.14 7.74 6.12
N PHE A 69 3.09 6.53 5.56
CA PHE A 69 4.19 6.00 4.75
C PHE A 69 4.13 6.53 3.32
N VAL A 70 2.93 6.54 2.74
CA VAL A 70 2.69 7.07 1.41
C VAL A 70 1.72 8.24 1.51
N PRO A 71 2.15 9.48 1.26
CA PRO A 71 1.28 10.64 1.37
C PRO A 71 0.01 10.50 0.53
N PHE A 72 -1.14 10.79 1.11
CA PHE A 72 -2.46 10.65 0.46
C PHE A 72 -2.57 11.39 -0.89
N GLY A 73 -1.79 12.46 -1.06
CA GLY A 73 -1.67 13.17 -2.32
C GLY A 73 -1.21 12.31 -3.49
N HIS A 74 -0.41 11.26 -3.24
CA HIS A 74 0.03 10.32 -4.29
C HIS A 74 -1.14 9.52 -4.85
N GLY A 75 -2.03 8.99 -4.00
CA GLY A 75 -3.24 8.30 -4.44
C GLY A 75 -4.17 9.20 -5.26
N ARG A 76 -4.37 10.44 -4.81
CA ARG A 76 -5.15 11.44 -5.57
C ARG A 76 -4.51 11.75 -6.92
N TRP A 77 -3.20 11.87 -6.96
CA TRP A 77 -2.45 12.15 -8.19
C TRP A 77 -2.56 11.00 -9.18
N LEU A 78 -2.44 9.75 -8.74
CA LEU A 78 -2.61 8.55 -9.56
C LEU A 78 -4.05 8.42 -10.06
N ALA A 79 -5.04 8.65 -9.19
CA ALA A 79 -6.46 8.60 -9.53
C ALA A 79 -6.83 9.57 -10.66
N ALA A 80 -6.15 10.71 -10.73
CA ALA A 80 -6.37 11.71 -11.78
C ALA A 80 -5.69 11.36 -13.12
N ARG A 81 -4.79 10.37 -13.16
CA ARG A 81 -3.93 10.10 -14.34
C ARG A 81 -4.10 8.72 -14.95
N ILE A 82 -4.54 7.74 -14.19
CA ILE A 82 -4.76 6.39 -14.71
C ILE A 82 -6.11 6.35 -15.42
N PRO A 83 -6.17 6.00 -16.72
CA PRO A 83 -7.42 5.95 -17.45
C PRO A 83 -8.38 4.90 -16.88
N GLY A 84 -9.62 5.28 -16.61
CA GLY A 84 -10.65 4.34 -16.17
C GLY A 84 -10.41 3.71 -14.79
N VAL A 85 -9.54 4.29 -13.96
CA VAL A 85 -9.26 3.79 -12.62
C VAL A 85 -10.52 3.83 -11.74
N GLU A 86 -10.78 2.73 -11.03
CA GLU A 86 -11.71 2.73 -9.89
C GLU A 86 -10.92 3.19 -8.66
N ALA A 87 -11.09 4.44 -8.24
CA ALA A 87 -10.37 5.00 -7.11
C ALA A 87 -11.22 5.00 -5.84
N ARG A 88 -10.73 4.33 -4.80
CA ARG A 88 -11.31 4.31 -3.45
C ARG A 88 -10.36 4.99 -2.48
N LEU A 89 -10.57 6.28 -2.30
CA LEU A 89 -9.83 7.11 -1.37
C LEU A 89 -10.59 7.13 -0.05
N LEU A 90 -10.05 6.42 0.96
CA LEU A 90 -10.76 6.05 2.17
C LEU A 90 -10.40 7.00 3.31
N ASP A 91 -11.40 7.66 3.89
CA ASP A 91 -11.19 8.69 4.91
C ASP A 91 -10.77 8.15 6.28
N GLU A 92 -11.15 6.91 6.60
CA GLU A 92 -10.94 6.31 7.91
C GLU A 92 -9.73 5.35 7.96
N ASP A 93 -9.10 5.08 6.81
CA ASP A 93 -8.02 4.11 6.72
C ASP A 93 -6.63 4.78 6.69
N GLY A 94 -5.65 4.04 7.20
CA GLY A 94 -4.23 4.34 7.09
C GLY A 94 -3.54 3.42 6.10
N HIS A 95 -2.27 3.14 6.32
CA HIS A 95 -1.48 2.23 5.50
C HIS A 95 -1.80 0.76 5.80
N LEU A 96 -1.78 0.38 7.07
CA LEU A 96 -1.96 -1.01 7.51
C LEU A 96 -3.42 -1.45 7.55
N THR A 97 -4.35 -0.54 7.85
CA THR A 97 -5.76 -0.88 7.89
C THR A 97 -6.33 -1.25 6.54
N LEU A 98 -5.72 -0.80 5.44
CA LEU A 98 -6.10 -1.24 4.10
C LEU A 98 -5.97 -2.76 3.95
N GLU A 99 -4.88 -3.35 4.44
CA GLU A 99 -4.64 -4.79 4.33
C GLU A 99 -5.63 -5.59 5.18
N THR A 100 -5.90 -5.16 6.41
CA THR A 100 -6.83 -5.85 7.31
C THR A 100 -8.29 -5.73 6.86
N ASN A 101 -8.64 -4.66 6.16
CA ASN A 101 -10.02 -4.37 5.72
C ASN A 101 -10.26 -4.67 4.24
N ALA A 102 -9.22 -4.96 3.45
CA ALA A 102 -9.31 -5.12 1.99
C ALA A 102 -10.16 -6.33 1.57
N SER A 103 -10.13 -7.42 2.34
CA SER A 103 -10.87 -8.65 2.03
C SER A 103 -12.39 -8.47 1.93
N GLY A 104 -12.94 -7.46 2.62
CA GLY A 104 -14.38 -7.11 2.54
C GLY A 104 -14.71 -6.01 1.53
N ARG A 105 -13.71 -5.33 0.96
CA ARG A 105 -13.88 -4.14 0.11
C ARG A 105 -13.54 -4.37 -1.36
N CYS A 106 -12.93 -5.52 -1.70
CA CYS A 106 -12.76 -5.92 -3.09
C CYS A 106 -14.11 -6.23 -3.70
N THR A 107 -14.42 -5.65 -4.85
CA THR A 107 -15.66 -5.95 -5.59
C THR A 107 -15.72 -7.41 -5.97
N PRO A 108 -16.94 -8.03 -6.00
CA PRO A 108 -17.13 -9.32 -6.61
C PRO A 108 -16.65 -9.29 -8.07
N GLY A 109 -15.56 -9.98 -8.37
CA GLY A 109 -14.91 -9.95 -9.70
C GLY A 109 -13.40 -9.72 -9.66
N TRP A 110 -12.89 -9.03 -8.66
CA TRP A 110 -11.47 -9.01 -8.36
C TRP A 110 -11.12 -10.27 -7.55
N ARG A 111 -10.68 -11.30 -8.25
CA ARG A 111 -10.12 -12.46 -7.56
C ARG A 111 -8.73 -12.11 -7.08
N SER A 112 -8.49 -12.28 -5.79
CA SER A 112 -7.14 -12.39 -5.27
C SER A 112 -6.41 -13.49 -6.07
N ILE A 113 -5.31 -13.15 -6.70
CA ILE A 113 -4.47 -14.11 -7.43
C ILE A 113 -3.35 -14.63 -6.51
N TRP A 114 -3.52 -14.45 -5.21
CA TRP A 114 -2.61 -14.95 -4.17
C TRP A 114 -3.21 -16.11 -3.41
#